data_051e675caeeab086d4f8cbd2bfd0e9a3
#
_entry.id   051e675caeeab086d4f8cbd2bfd0e9a3
#
_cell.length_a   1.000
_cell.length_b   1.000
_cell.length_c   1.000
_cell.angle_alpha   90.00
_cell.angle_beta   90.00
_cell.angle_gamma   90.00
#
_symmetry.space_group_name_H-M   'P 1'
#
loop_
_entity.id
_entity.type
_entity.pdbx_description
1 polymer ?
#
loop_
_entity_poly.entity_id
_entity_poly.type
_entity_poly.pdbx_seq_one_letter_code
_entity_poly.pdbx_strand_id
1 'polypeptide(L)'
;MKKSWNKGGWRLTVWTTLPEGKQRGDLCKPSSYIVLGVFSVIWGCVAGIVVLAAKAPVWLGLLQLLMIPVGIIVLLEWKNRGIVMLSGDRFAYTNTFGRTQTYSFSQITQISRGLGGMKLRIGAQRIDIDFDAMVTERLCKRLTERQEELAGKDRT
;
A
#
# COMPACT_ATOMS: atom_id res chain seq x y z
N MET A 1 11.78 -8.45 -16.01
CA MET A 1 12.78 -7.37 -16.17
C MET A 1 12.40 -6.22 -15.24
N LYS A 2 13.30 -5.80 -14.32
CA LYS A 2 13.07 -4.63 -13.46
C LYS A 2 13.49 -3.38 -14.22
N LYS A 3 12.56 -2.55 -14.66
CA LYS A 3 12.89 -1.22 -15.17
C LYS A 3 12.83 -0.24 -14.01
N SER A 4 13.97 0.27 -13.58
CA SER A 4 14.08 1.34 -12.59
C SER A 4 13.93 2.67 -13.32
N TRP A 5 12.84 3.38 -13.07
CA TRP A 5 12.64 4.74 -13.56
C TRP A 5 13.24 5.74 -12.58
N ASN A 6 14.36 6.35 -12.98
CA ASN A 6 15.06 7.36 -12.19
C ASN A 6 14.87 8.74 -12.85
N LYS A 7 13.72 9.38 -12.67
CA LYS A 7 13.58 10.82 -12.85
C LYS A 7 13.24 11.43 -11.50
N GLY A 8 14.16 12.17 -10.94
CA GLY A 8 13.94 12.95 -9.73
C GLY A 8 13.97 12.19 -8.40
N GLY A 9 14.80 11.17 -8.25
CA GLY A 9 15.04 10.50 -6.96
C GLY A 9 13.98 9.49 -6.50
N TRP A 10 13.09 9.03 -7.39
CA TRP A 10 12.09 8.00 -7.11
C TRP A 10 12.59 6.64 -7.57
N ARG A 11 12.73 5.69 -6.65
CA ARG A 11 12.74 4.26 -6.98
C ARG A 11 11.35 3.68 -6.75
N LEU A 12 10.43 3.92 -7.68
CA LEU A 12 9.27 3.07 -7.80
C LEU A 12 9.72 1.80 -8.52
N THR A 13 9.63 0.67 -7.87
CA THR A 13 9.90 -0.62 -8.51
C THR A 13 8.70 -0.95 -9.39
N VAL A 14 8.76 -0.58 -10.67
CA VAL A 14 7.75 -0.92 -11.66
C VAL A 14 8.00 -2.33 -12.12
N TRP A 15 7.11 -3.25 -11.81
CA TRP A 15 7.10 -4.60 -12.37
C TRP A 15 6.38 -4.54 -13.72
N THR A 16 7.13 -4.66 -14.83
CA THR A 16 6.58 -4.60 -16.19
C THR A 16 5.83 -5.87 -16.62
N THR A 17 5.82 -6.90 -15.80
CA THR A 17 5.06 -8.13 -16.06
C THR A 17 4.48 -8.65 -14.76
N LEU A 18 3.25 -8.20 -14.45
CA LEU A 18 2.35 -9.01 -13.64
C LEU A 18 2.01 -10.24 -14.49
N PRO A 19 2.07 -11.48 -13.94
CA PRO A 19 1.62 -12.64 -14.67
C PRO A 19 0.17 -12.40 -15.11
N GLU A 20 -0.10 -12.56 -16.39
CA GLU A 20 -1.43 -12.53 -16.97
C GLU A 20 -2.31 -13.52 -16.18
N GLY A 21 -3.29 -13.00 -15.45
CA GLY A 21 -4.24 -13.83 -14.71
C GLY A 21 -4.65 -13.32 -13.33
N LYS A 22 -3.88 -12.44 -12.67
CA LYS A 22 -4.28 -11.80 -11.40
C LYS A 22 -3.91 -10.33 -11.40
N GLN A 23 -4.54 -9.55 -12.26
CA GLN A 23 -4.46 -8.09 -12.16
C GLN A 23 -5.21 -7.65 -10.90
N ARG A 24 -4.50 -7.53 -9.78
CA ARG A 24 -5.04 -6.97 -8.53
C ARG A 24 -5.22 -5.47 -8.58
N GLY A 25 -4.92 -4.84 -9.71
CA GLY A 25 -5.00 -3.41 -9.92
C GLY A 25 -3.66 -2.78 -10.33
N ASP A 26 -3.67 -1.47 -10.50
CA ASP A 26 -2.51 -0.69 -10.91
C ASP A 26 -1.55 -0.37 -9.74
N LEU A 27 -2.01 -0.55 -8.51
CA LEU A 27 -1.21 -0.51 -7.29
C LEU A 27 -1.62 -1.67 -6.40
N CYS A 28 -0.66 -2.45 -5.93
CA CYS A 28 -0.88 -3.53 -4.97
C CYS A 28 0.32 -3.71 -4.03
N LYS A 29 0.08 -4.36 -2.89
CA LYS A 29 1.13 -4.76 -1.96
C LYS A 29 1.85 -6.02 -2.44
N PRO A 30 3.17 -6.17 -2.20
CA PRO A 30 3.93 -7.35 -2.56
C PRO A 30 3.47 -8.60 -1.79
N SER A 31 3.68 -9.78 -2.37
CA SER A 31 3.29 -11.06 -1.76
C SER A 31 4.00 -11.37 -0.43
N SER A 32 5.14 -10.71 -0.15
CA SER A 32 5.82 -10.80 1.14
C SER A 32 4.94 -10.43 2.33
N TYR A 33 3.93 -9.59 2.13
CA TYR A 33 2.93 -9.24 3.15
C TYR A 33 2.09 -10.45 3.58
N ILE A 34 1.82 -11.41 2.68
CA ILE A 34 1.14 -12.67 3.06
C ILE A 34 2.01 -13.44 4.05
N VAL A 35 3.29 -13.62 3.70
CA VAL A 35 4.23 -14.37 4.53
C VAL A 35 4.36 -13.71 5.90
N LEU A 36 4.53 -12.39 5.94
CA LEU A 36 4.64 -11.63 7.18
C LEU A 36 3.36 -11.73 8.02
N GLY A 37 2.18 -11.55 7.40
CA GLY A 37 0.90 -11.62 8.10
C GLY A 37 0.60 -13.00 8.66
N VAL A 38 0.79 -14.06 7.85
CA VAL A 38 0.60 -15.46 8.28
C VAL A 38 1.58 -15.82 9.39
N PHE A 39 2.85 -15.45 9.23
CA PHE A 39 3.89 -15.69 10.25
C PHE A 39 3.52 -15.01 11.57
N SER A 40 3.08 -13.75 11.54
CA SER A 40 2.69 -13.00 12.75
C SER A 40 1.51 -13.67 13.48
N VAL A 41 0.50 -14.16 12.74
CA VAL A 41 -0.63 -14.88 13.34
C VAL A 41 -0.19 -16.18 13.98
N ILE A 42 0.56 -17.02 13.24
CA ILE A 42 1.05 -18.30 13.75
C ILE A 42 1.94 -18.09 14.97
N TRP A 43 2.89 -17.15 14.89
CA TRP A 43 3.79 -16.82 15.99
C TRP A 43 3.02 -16.37 17.23
N GLY A 44 2.06 -15.43 17.05
CA GLY A 44 1.22 -14.95 18.14
C GLY A 44 0.45 -16.06 18.84
N CYS A 45 -0.11 -17.01 18.09
CA CYS A 45 -0.82 -18.16 18.65
C CYS A 45 0.14 -19.11 19.41
N VAL A 46 1.21 -19.57 18.75
CA VAL A 46 2.12 -20.57 19.30
C VAL A 46 2.89 -19.99 20.49
N ALA A 47 3.53 -18.84 20.32
CA ALA A 47 4.31 -18.23 21.40
C ALA A 47 3.43 -17.79 22.56
N GLY A 48 2.23 -17.26 22.29
CA GLY A 48 1.27 -16.89 23.33
C GLY A 48 0.85 -18.09 24.19
N ILE A 49 0.50 -19.23 23.57
CA ILE A 49 0.13 -20.46 24.27
C ILE A 49 1.30 -21.00 25.07
N VAL A 50 2.51 -21.08 24.49
CA VAL A 50 3.71 -21.58 25.17
C VAL A 50 4.05 -20.76 26.42
N VAL A 51 4.02 -19.44 26.31
CA VAL A 51 4.30 -18.50 27.43
C VAL A 51 3.27 -18.69 28.56
N LEU A 52 2.00 -18.82 28.21
CA LEU A 52 0.94 -19.03 29.19
C LEU A 52 1.06 -20.44 29.86
N ALA A 53 1.34 -21.48 29.09
CA ALA A 53 1.52 -22.83 29.60
C ALA A 53 2.75 -22.96 30.51
N ALA A 54 3.81 -22.20 30.22
CA ALA A 54 5.02 -22.16 31.05
C ALA A 54 4.83 -21.37 32.36
N LYS A 55 3.61 -20.91 32.68
CA LYS A 55 3.29 -20.09 33.87
C LYS A 55 4.13 -18.82 33.96
N ALA A 56 4.61 -18.32 32.84
CA ALA A 56 5.30 -17.04 32.74
C ALA A 56 4.34 -15.89 33.09
N PRO A 57 4.85 -14.68 33.40
CA PRO A 57 4.03 -13.53 33.67
C PRO A 57 3.00 -13.30 32.56
N VAL A 58 1.72 -13.17 32.93
CA VAL A 58 0.56 -13.09 32.01
C VAL A 58 0.75 -11.99 30.94
N TRP A 59 1.39 -10.87 31.30
CA TRP A 59 1.63 -9.76 30.38
C TRP A 59 2.52 -10.16 29.18
N LEU A 60 3.46 -11.13 29.37
CA LEU A 60 4.26 -11.66 28.26
C LEU A 60 3.41 -12.44 27.26
N GLY A 61 2.49 -13.26 27.76
CA GLY A 61 1.54 -13.99 26.91
C GLY A 61 0.64 -13.02 26.14
N LEU A 62 0.09 -11.99 26.81
CA LEU A 62 -0.72 -10.96 26.17
C LEU A 62 0.05 -10.20 25.08
N LEU A 63 1.32 -9.89 25.33
CA LEU A 63 2.16 -9.22 24.34
C LEU A 63 2.34 -10.08 23.07
N GLN A 64 2.53 -11.39 23.21
CA GLN A 64 2.62 -12.29 22.05
C GLN A 64 1.28 -12.41 21.32
N LEU A 65 0.17 -12.46 22.03
CA LEU A 65 -1.17 -12.50 21.42
C LEU A 65 -1.49 -11.23 20.61
N LEU A 66 -0.89 -10.08 20.91
CA LEU A 66 -1.04 -8.86 20.11
C LEU A 66 -0.50 -9.00 18.67
N MET A 67 0.37 -9.97 18.42
CA MET A 67 0.85 -10.27 17.06
C MET A 67 -0.27 -10.79 16.14
N ILE A 68 -1.32 -11.38 16.71
CA ILE A 68 -2.47 -11.89 15.93
C ILE A 68 -3.22 -10.76 15.22
N PRO A 69 -3.75 -9.75 15.91
CA PRO A 69 -4.44 -8.64 15.24
C PRO A 69 -3.50 -7.87 14.28
N VAL A 70 -2.22 -7.73 14.61
CA VAL A 70 -1.24 -7.13 13.69
C VAL A 70 -1.13 -7.94 12.40
N GLY A 71 -0.98 -9.26 12.49
CA GLY A 71 -0.93 -10.14 11.33
C GLY A 71 -2.21 -10.07 10.47
N ILE A 72 -3.37 -10.01 11.12
CA ILE A 72 -4.67 -9.86 10.43
C ILE A 72 -4.72 -8.54 9.66
N ILE A 73 -4.30 -7.42 10.27
CA ILE A 73 -4.28 -6.10 9.61
C ILE A 73 -3.35 -6.14 8.39
N VAL A 74 -2.16 -6.73 8.51
CA VAL A 74 -1.20 -6.89 7.40
C VAL A 74 -1.82 -7.69 6.25
N LEU A 75 -2.54 -8.78 6.53
CA LEU A 75 -3.24 -9.57 5.52
C LEU A 75 -4.39 -8.80 4.86
N LEU A 76 -5.13 -8.01 5.64
CA LEU A 76 -6.19 -7.15 5.10
C LEU A 76 -5.61 -6.05 4.19
N GLU A 77 -4.51 -5.41 4.57
CA GLU A 77 -3.80 -4.45 3.71
C GLU A 77 -3.37 -5.08 2.40
N TRP A 78 -2.76 -6.27 2.47
CA TRP A 78 -2.34 -6.98 1.27
C TRP A 78 -3.52 -7.35 0.36
N LYS A 79 -4.64 -7.78 0.94
CA LYS A 79 -5.80 -8.23 0.18
C LYS A 79 -6.59 -7.09 -0.44
N ASN A 80 -6.83 -6.04 0.32
CA ASN A 80 -7.82 -5.02 -0.01
C ASN A 80 -7.21 -3.75 -0.57
N ARG A 81 -6.07 -3.30 -0.01
CA ARG A 81 -5.52 -2.00 -0.36
C ARG A 81 -4.94 -1.98 -1.77
N GLY A 82 -5.47 -1.10 -2.60
CA GLY A 82 -5.02 -0.99 -3.98
C GLY A 82 -5.65 0.18 -4.72
N ILE A 83 -5.09 0.46 -5.90
CA ILE A 83 -5.62 1.44 -6.85
C ILE A 83 -5.85 0.71 -8.18
N VAL A 84 -6.98 0.94 -8.80
CA VAL A 84 -7.32 0.45 -10.13
C VAL A 84 -7.64 1.65 -11.02
N MET A 85 -6.93 1.81 -12.12
CA MET A 85 -7.24 2.82 -13.10
C MET A 85 -8.49 2.42 -13.88
N LEU A 86 -9.46 3.31 -13.87
CA LEU A 86 -10.67 3.21 -14.70
C LEU A 86 -10.42 3.90 -16.06
N SER A 87 -11.40 3.84 -16.94
CA SER A 87 -11.34 4.54 -18.24
C SER A 87 -11.28 6.06 -18.03
N GLY A 88 -10.44 6.75 -18.83
CA GLY A 88 -10.28 8.19 -18.78
C GLY A 88 -9.39 8.67 -17.64
N ASP A 89 -9.86 9.70 -16.92
CA ASP A 89 -9.12 10.40 -15.85
C ASP A 89 -9.55 9.96 -14.45
N ARG A 90 -10.03 8.71 -14.30
CA ARG A 90 -10.56 8.21 -13.02
C ARG A 90 -9.78 7.02 -12.52
N PHE A 91 -9.71 6.91 -11.19
CA PHE A 91 -9.18 5.73 -10.52
C PHE A 91 -10.05 5.35 -9.31
N ALA A 92 -10.15 4.07 -9.03
CA ALA A 92 -10.78 3.53 -7.83
C ALA A 92 -9.68 3.21 -6.81
N TYR A 93 -9.83 3.73 -5.60
CA TYR A 93 -9.00 3.42 -4.46
C TYR A 93 -9.77 2.55 -3.47
N THR A 94 -9.20 1.41 -3.09
CA THR A 94 -9.73 0.54 -2.05
C THR A 94 -8.83 0.63 -0.82
N ASN A 95 -9.42 0.94 0.33
CA ASN A 95 -8.70 1.03 1.60
C ASN A 95 -8.49 -0.35 2.23
N THR A 96 -7.75 -0.41 3.35
CA THR A 96 -7.46 -1.63 4.11
C THR A 96 -8.73 -2.42 4.50
N PHE A 97 -9.84 -1.74 4.75
CA PHE A 97 -11.11 -2.36 5.14
C PHE A 97 -12.01 -2.75 3.94
N GLY A 98 -11.50 -2.65 2.71
CA GLY A 98 -12.23 -3.05 1.50
C GLY A 98 -13.24 -2.02 1.00
N ARG A 99 -13.27 -0.81 1.55
CA ARG A 99 -14.14 0.27 1.06
C ARG A 99 -13.49 0.88 -0.18
N THR A 100 -14.22 0.84 -1.30
CA THR A 100 -13.77 1.39 -2.58
C THR A 100 -14.42 2.74 -2.83
N GLN A 101 -13.62 3.71 -3.25
CA GLN A 101 -14.06 5.04 -3.64
C GLN A 101 -13.41 5.42 -4.97
N THR A 102 -14.16 6.10 -5.84
CA THR A 102 -13.70 6.52 -7.15
C THR A 102 -13.35 8.00 -7.12
N TYR A 103 -12.18 8.34 -7.66
CA TYR A 103 -11.67 9.71 -7.76
C TYR A 103 -11.22 10.01 -9.19
N SER A 104 -11.15 11.31 -9.51
CA SER A 104 -10.46 11.79 -10.72
C SER A 104 -9.05 12.26 -10.36
N PHE A 105 -8.09 12.06 -11.26
CA PHE A 105 -6.74 12.62 -11.09
C PHE A 105 -6.76 14.15 -10.99
N SER A 106 -7.73 14.81 -11.64
CA SER A 106 -7.93 16.26 -11.54
C SER A 106 -8.28 16.74 -10.12
N GLN A 107 -8.89 15.87 -9.29
CA GLN A 107 -9.22 16.17 -7.89
C GLN A 107 -8.02 16.11 -6.95
N ILE A 108 -6.88 15.60 -7.40
CA ILE A 108 -5.66 15.58 -6.60
C ILE A 108 -5.15 17.02 -6.47
N THR A 109 -5.19 17.56 -5.27
CA THR A 109 -4.79 18.94 -4.94
C THR A 109 -3.31 19.04 -4.58
N GLN A 110 -2.73 17.96 -4.05
CA GLN A 110 -1.34 17.94 -3.63
C GLN A 110 -0.76 16.54 -3.74
N ILE A 111 0.47 16.47 -4.22
CA ILE A 111 1.29 15.25 -4.21
C ILE A 111 2.53 15.57 -3.40
N SER A 112 2.68 14.95 -2.24
CA SER A 112 3.83 15.14 -1.36
C SER A 112 4.62 13.86 -1.17
N ARG A 113 5.92 14.00 -0.96
CA ARG A 113 6.85 12.91 -0.69
C ARG A 113 7.11 12.83 0.81
N GLY A 114 7.16 11.63 1.35
CA GLY A 114 7.53 11.39 2.73
C GLY A 114 8.50 10.21 2.85
N LEU A 115 9.04 10.00 4.05
CA LEU A 115 9.93 8.88 4.35
C LEU A 115 9.28 7.51 4.09
N GLY A 116 7.95 7.41 4.17
CA GLY A 116 7.20 6.16 3.96
C GLY A 116 6.61 5.98 2.55
N GLY A 117 6.78 6.95 1.62
CA GLY A 117 6.20 6.85 0.28
C GLY A 117 5.62 8.17 -0.24
N MET A 118 4.71 8.06 -1.19
CA MET A 118 3.99 9.18 -1.78
C MET A 118 2.63 9.36 -1.11
N LYS A 119 2.25 10.61 -0.87
CA LYS A 119 0.97 10.99 -0.28
C LYS A 119 0.19 11.83 -1.27
N LEU A 120 -0.98 11.33 -1.64
CA LEU A 120 -1.93 12.05 -2.49
C LEU A 120 -2.99 12.69 -1.60
N ARG A 121 -3.23 13.99 -1.79
CA ARG A 121 -4.31 14.71 -1.12
C ARG A 121 -5.44 14.98 -2.10
N ILE A 122 -6.66 14.58 -1.72
CA ILE A 122 -7.87 14.76 -2.52
C ILE A 122 -8.91 15.41 -1.60
N GLY A 123 -9.02 16.73 -1.65
CA GLY A 123 -9.84 17.48 -0.69
C GLY A 123 -9.39 17.23 0.75
N ALA A 124 -10.30 16.70 1.58
CA ALA A 124 -10.03 16.33 2.98
C ALA A 124 -9.39 14.93 3.14
N GLN A 125 -9.42 14.11 2.09
CA GLN A 125 -8.90 12.74 2.14
C GLN A 125 -7.43 12.68 1.76
N ARG A 126 -6.74 11.69 2.35
CA ARG A 126 -5.35 11.39 2.08
C ARG A 126 -5.20 9.93 1.70
N ILE A 127 -4.53 9.69 0.59
CA ILE A 127 -4.16 8.36 0.12
C ILE A 127 -2.65 8.23 0.22
N ASP A 128 -2.19 7.28 1.00
CA ASP A 128 -0.76 6.99 1.12
C ASP A 128 -0.39 5.84 0.16
N ILE A 129 0.66 6.04 -0.63
CA ILE A 129 1.28 5.04 -1.51
C ILE A 129 2.64 4.72 -0.93
N ASP A 130 2.78 3.53 -0.37
CA ASP A 130 4.01 3.13 0.31
C ASP A 130 5.13 2.83 -0.70
N PHE A 131 6.39 2.96 -0.29
CA PHE A 131 7.57 2.69 -1.15
C PHE A 131 7.67 1.25 -1.64
N ASP A 132 7.14 0.31 -0.89
CA ASP A 132 7.13 -1.11 -1.20
C ASP A 132 5.96 -1.53 -2.08
N ALA A 133 5.02 -0.61 -2.36
CA ALA A 133 3.91 -0.88 -3.26
C ALA A 133 4.40 -1.13 -4.70
N MET A 134 3.81 -2.13 -5.33
CA MET A 134 3.99 -2.38 -6.75
C MET A 134 3.03 -1.49 -7.53
N VAL A 135 3.58 -0.69 -8.45
CA VAL A 135 2.83 0.29 -9.23
C VAL A 135 3.03 0.01 -10.72
N THR A 136 1.94 0.07 -11.50
CA THR A 136 2.04 -0.07 -12.96
C THR A 136 2.65 1.18 -13.59
N GLU A 137 3.30 1.02 -14.75
CA GLU A 137 3.87 2.14 -15.51
C GLU A 137 2.80 3.18 -15.87
N ARG A 138 1.60 2.73 -16.19
CA ARG A 138 0.44 3.57 -16.51
C ARG A 138 0.07 4.50 -15.36
N LEU A 139 -0.05 3.97 -14.13
CA LEU A 139 -0.37 4.77 -12.96
C LEU A 139 0.78 5.73 -12.62
N CYS A 140 2.03 5.25 -12.69
CA CYS A 140 3.21 6.07 -12.44
C CYS A 140 3.27 7.28 -13.39
N LYS A 141 3.01 7.05 -14.69
CA LYS A 141 2.99 8.13 -15.70
C LYS A 141 1.95 9.19 -15.39
N ARG A 142 0.70 8.77 -15.08
CA ARG A 142 -0.38 9.70 -14.73
C ARG A 142 -0.11 10.52 -13.47
N LEU A 143 0.46 9.90 -12.43
CA LEU A 143 0.84 10.62 -11.22
C LEU A 143 1.96 11.64 -11.47
N THR A 144 2.91 11.32 -12.35
CA THR A 144 3.99 12.24 -12.73
C THR A 144 3.42 13.43 -13.53
N GLU A 145 2.59 13.17 -14.54
CA GLU A 145 1.90 14.22 -15.32
C GLU A 145 1.14 15.17 -14.39
N ARG A 146 0.37 14.61 -13.45
CA ARG A 146 -0.38 15.41 -12.49
C ARG A 146 0.51 16.22 -11.54
N GLN A 147 1.64 15.66 -11.13
CA GLN A 147 2.61 16.39 -10.30
C GLN A 147 3.23 17.58 -11.06
N GLU A 148 3.53 17.42 -12.34
CA GLU A 148 4.06 18.49 -13.20
C GLU A 148 3.02 19.61 -13.40
N GLU A 149 1.73 19.26 -13.62
CA GLU A 149 0.64 20.23 -13.70
C GLU A 149 0.48 21.07 -12.43
N LEU A 150 0.56 20.41 -11.24
CA LEU A 150 0.47 21.11 -9.96
C LEU A 150 1.66 22.05 -9.74
N ALA A 151 2.87 21.59 -10.06
CA ALA A 151 4.08 22.41 -9.96
C ALA A 151 4.10 23.61 -10.93
N GLY A 152 3.42 23.48 -12.08
CA GLY A 152 3.24 24.58 -13.02
C GLY A 152 2.28 25.66 -12.50
N LYS A 153 1.23 25.26 -11.75
CA LYS A 153 0.27 26.20 -11.16
C LYS A 153 0.83 27.02 -10.00
N ASP A 154 1.80 26.49 -9.27
CA ASP A 154 2.43 27.21 -8.15
C ASP A 154 3.43 28.29 -8.62
N ARG A 155 3.71 28.37 -9.93
CA ARG A 155 4.66 29.34 -10.52
C ARG A 155 4.00 30.52 -11.22
N THR A 156 2.67 30.51 -11.35
CA THR A 156 1.87 31.60 -11.92
C THR A 156 1.10 32.35 -10.86
#